data_27014854909d4dd95f4997544b20f080
#
_entry.id   27014854909d4dd95f4997544b20f080
#
_cell.length_a   1.000
_cell.length_b   1.000
_cell.length_c   1.000
_cell.angle_alpha   90.00
_cell.angle_beta   90.00
_cell.angle_gamma   90.00
#
_symmetry.space_group_name_H-M   'P 1'
#
loop_
_entity.id
_entity.type
_entity.pdbx_description
1 polymer ?
#
loop_
_entity_poly.entity_id
_entity_poly.type
_entity_poly.pdbx_seq_one_letter_code
_entity_poly.pdbx_strand_id
1 'polypeptide(L)'
;MTDVLRDLLQDSLQIVLCGTAAGTTSAAARAYYAHRQNKFWRILHETNLTPELLQPHQYRNLLQYRIGLTDLVKAGAGMDRATLPKLTAADRLRLSDSIMAFRPQFLAFTSKTAGQKFFGGKRDYGEQVELIGDTRIWILPSTSGAANGSWRPEIWHQFADKVRAAVG
;
A
#
# COMPACT_ATOMS: atom_id res chain seq x y z
N MET A 1 2.12 -18.72 -12.63
CA MET A 1 0.92 -17.90 -12.80
C MET A 1 1.31 -16.43 -12.90
N THR A 2 0.84 -15.73 -13.91
CA THR A 2 1.16 -14.33 -14.10
C THR A 2 0.31 -13.47 -13.14
N ASP A 3 0.93 -12.56 -12.44
CA ASP A 3 0.20 -11.63 -11.57
C ASP A 3 -0.73 -10.73 -12.40
N VAL A 4 -1.96 -10.56 -11.95
CA VAL A 4 -2.94 -9.69 -12.62
C VAL A 4 -2.51 -8.23 -12.52
N LEU A 5 -2.06 -7.83 -11.34
CA LEU A 5 -1.46 -6.51 -11.10
C LEU A 5 -0.01 -6.72 -10.68
N ARG A 6 0.90 -6.30 -11.53
CA ARG A 6 2.33 -6.31 -11.21
C ARG A 6 2.65 -5.20 -10.24
N ASP A 7 3.66 -5.44 -9.41
CA ASP A 7 4.18 -4.40 -8.54
C ASP A 7 4.65 -3.20 -9.36
N LEU A 8 4.43 -2.02 -8.82
CA LEU A 8 4.92 -0.77 -9.38
C LEU A 8 6.11 -0.33 -8.54
N LEU A 9 7.30 -0.82 -8.88
CA LEU A 9 8.51 -0.59 -8.11
C LEU A 9 9.67 -0.16 -9.02
N GLN A 10 10.51 0.71 -8.50
CA GLN A 10 11.76 1.14 -9.14
C GLN A 10 12.70 1.67 -8.07
N ASP A 11 13.94 1.99 -8.43
CA ASP A 11 14.90 2.59 -7.52
C ASP A 11 14.49 4.01 -7.14
N SER A 12 15.00 4.48 -6.01
CA SER A 12 14.85 5.86 -5.54
C SER A 12 13.42 6.26 -5.18
N LEU A 13 12.57 5.29 -4.83
CA LEU A 13 11.23 5.60 -4.32
C LEU A 13 11.31 6.13 -2.89
N GLN A 14 10.43 7.07 -2.58
CA GLN A 14 10.27 7.56 -1.22
C GLN A 14 9.30 6.67 -0.44
N ILE A 15 8.21 6.25 -1.08
CA ILE A 15 7.13 5.48 -0.45
C ILE A 15 6.83 4.25 -1.30
N VAL A 16 6.59 3.11 -0.63
CA VAL A 16 5.89 1.97 -1.22
C VAL A 16 4.64 1.74 -0.39
N LEU A 17 3.48 1.76 -1.06
CA LEU A 17 2.19 1.47 -0.44
C LEU A 17 1.82 0.02 -0.71
N CYS A 18 1.43 -0.71 0.34
CA CYS A 18 1.20 -2.15 0.27
C CYS A 18 -0.20 -2.51 0.76
N GLY A 19 -1.02 -3.05 -0.14
CA GLY A 19 -2.33 -3.63 0.20
C GLY A 19 -2.24 -5.10 0.55
N THR A 20 -3.38 -5.71 0.89
CA THR A 20 -3.44 -7.16 1.13
C THR A 20 -3.37 -7.92 -0.19
N ALA A 21 -4.33 -7.66 -1.06
CA ALA A 21 -4.41 -8.20 -2.41
C ALA A 21 -5.32 -7.31 -3.25
N ALA A 22 -5.15 -7.31 -4.57
CA ALA A 22 -6.05 -6.57 -5.45
C ALA A 22 -7.45 -7.19 -5.39
N GLY A 23 -8.47 -6.36 -5.17
CA GLY A 23 -9.87 -6.80 -5.18
C GLY A 23 -10.36 -7.10 -6.59
N THR A 24 -11.62 -7.58 -6.70
CA THR A 24 -12.21 -7.98 -7.98
C THR A 24 -12.27 -6.81 -8.98
N THR A 25 -12.66 -5.62 -8.53
CA THR A 25 -12.74 -4.43 -9.41
C THR A 25 -11.34 -4.03 -9.91
N SER A 26 -10.35 -4.01 -9.03
CA SER A 26 -8.98 -3.66 -9.41
C SER A 26 -8.37 -4.69 -10.36
N ALA A 27 -8.62 -5.97 -10.11
CA ALA A 27 -8.13 -7.04 -10.99
C ALA A 27 -8.76 -6.94 -12.38
N ALA A 28 -10.07 -6.72 -12.46
CA ALA A 28 -10.78 -6.59 -13.73
C ALA A 28 -10.33 -5.36 -14.52
N ALA A 29 -10.09 -4.22 -13.82
CA ALA A 29 -9.63 -2.99 -14.44
C ALA A 29 -8.11 -2.99 -14.71
N ARG A 30 -7.37 -3.96 -14.16
CA ARG A 30 -5.90 -3.99 -14.16
C ARG A 30 -5.30 -2.68 -13.66
N ALA A 31 -5.90 -2.14 -12.59
CA ALA A 31 -5.47 -0.89 -11.97
C ALA A 31 -5.66 -0.96 -10.46
N TYR A 32 -4.70 -0.42 -9.73
CA TYR A 32 -4.74 -0.42 -8.27
C TYR A 32 -5.84 0.49 -7.75
N TYR A 33 -6.52 0.05 -6.68
CA TYR A 33 -7.54 0.84 -5.97
C TYR A 33 -8.61 1.38 -6.92
N ALA A 34 -9.10 0.51 -7.82
CA ALA A 34 -9.95 0.92 -8.93
C ALA A 34 -11.44 1.07 -8.57
N HIS A 35 -11.88 0.55 -7.42
CA HIS A 35 -13.27 0.69 -7.02
C HIS A 35 -13.59 2.17 -6.79
N ARG A 36 -14.69 2.65 -7.41
CA ARG A 36 -15.01 4.09 -7.38
C ARG A 36 -15.27 4.65 -5.97
N GLN A 37 -15.63 3.80 -5.01
CA GLN A 37 -15.82 4.20 -3.61
C GLN A 37 -14.52 4.16 -2.80
N ASN A 38 -13.41 3.76 -3.40
CA ASN A 38 -12.13 3.75 -2.74
C ASN A 38 -11.57 5.17 -2.64
N LYS A 39 -11.15 5.54 -1.44
CA LYS A 39 -10.65 6.89 -1.16
C LYS A 39 -9.16 7.06 -1.45
N PHE A 40 -8.49 6.02 -1.91
CA PHE A 40 -7.03 5.98 -2.06
C PHE A 40 -6.50 7.18 -2.86
N TRP A 41 -7.01 7.36 -4.08
CA TRP A 41 -6.52 8.42 -4.97
C TRP A 41 -6.81 9.80 -4.41
N ARG A 42 -7.97 9.98 -3.79
CA ARG A 42 -8.35 11.25 -3.17
C ARG A 42 -7.47 11.57 -1.98
N ILE A 43 -7.18 10.60 -1.10
CA ILE A 43 -6.37 10.88 0.09
C ILE A 43 -4.91 11.19 -0.29
N LEU A 44 -4.37 10.56 -1.33
CA LEU A 44 -3.03 10.92 -1.83
C LEU A 44 -3.00 12.38 -2.26
N HIS A 45 -4.03 12.85 -2.94
CA HIS A 45 -4.11 14.24 -3.39
C HIS A 45 -4.37 15.20 -2.22
N GLU A 46 -5.31 14.88 -1.35
CA GLU A 46 -5.65 15.70 -0.19
C GLU A 46 -4.47 15.91 0.76
N THR A 47 -3.62 14.92 0.89
CA THR A 47 -2.41 14.99 1.73
C THR A 47 -1.22 15.62 0.99
N ASN A 48 -1.39 16.00 -0.26
CA ASN A 48 -0.33 16.51 -1.14
C ASN A 48 0.81 15.51 -1.40
N LEU A 49 0.56 14.21 -1.22
CA LEU A 49 1.51 13.17 -1.65
C LEU A 49 1.56 13.10 -3.17
N THR A 50 0.44 13.42 -3.84
CA THR A 50 0.43 13.71 -5.27
C THR A 50 -0.08 15.14 -5.51
N PRO A 51 0.55 15.92 -6.40
CA PRO A 51 0.12 17.29 -6.67
C PRO A 51 -1.19 17.36 -7.46
N GLU A 52 -1.60 16.25 -8.09
CA GLU A 52 -2.83 16.15 -8.87
C GLU A 52 -3.65 14.96 -8.43
N LEU A 53 -4.95 15.01 -8.69
CA LEU A 53 -5.86 13.90 -8.43
C LEU A 53 -5.74 12.88 -9.57
N LEU A 54 -5.02 11.79 -9.33
CA LEU A 54 -4.87 10.72 -10.31
C LEU A 54 -6.12 9.82 -10.35
N GLN A 55 -6.40 9.28 -11.51
CA GLN A 55 -7.40 8.23 -11.69
C GLN A 55 -6.73 6.85 -11.62
N PRO A 56 -7.47 5.77 -11.30
CA PRO A 56 -6.85 4.44 -11.19
C PRO A 56 -6.06 4.01 -12.43
N HIS A 57 -6.53 4.32 -13.63
CA HIS A 57 -5.82 3.96 -14.86
C HIS A 57 -4.49 4.70 -15.04
N GLN A 58 -4.27 5.77 -14.26
CA GLN A 58 -3.05 6.56 -14.27
C GLN A 58 -2.07 6.13 -13.16
N TYR A 59 -2.28 4.97 -12.54
CA TYR A 59 -1.51 4.59 -11.36
C TYR A 59 0.01 4.56 -11.60
N ARG A 60 0.45 4.30 -12.82
CA ARG A 60 1.88 4.31 -13.16
C ARG A 60 2.51 5.68 -13.02
N ASN A 61 1.70 6.75 -13.06
CA ASN A 61 2.20 8.11 -12.86
C ASN A 61 2.73 8.36 -11.44
N LEU A 62 2.39 7.48 -10.48
CA LEU A 62 2.92 7.57 -9.12
C LEU A 62 4.45 7.51 -9.08
N LEU A 63 5.08 6.83 -10.04
CA LEU A 63 6.54 6.71 -10.07
C LEU A 63 7.23 8.06 -10.20
N GLN A 64 6.65 9.01 -10.93
CA GLN A 64 7.23 10.36 -11.04
C GLN A 64 7.16 11.13 -9.72
N TYR A 65 6.29 10.69 -8.80
CA TYR A 65 6.19 11.27 -7.44
C TYR A 65 6.91 10.40 -6.41
N ARG A 66 7.73 9.45 -6.88
CA ARG A 66 8.52 8.56 -6.05
C ARG A 66 7.66 7.68 -5.13
N ILE A 67 6.50 7.26 -5.62
CA ILE A 67 5.58 6.37 -4.93
C ILE A 67 5.41 5.09 -5.74
N GLY A 68 5.62 3.94 -5.08
CA GLY A 68 5.41 2.62 -5.64
C GLY A 68 4.24 1.89 -4.99
N LEU A 69 3.80 0.81 -5.59
CA LEU A 69 2.67 0.01 -5.15
C LEU A 69 3.01 -1.47 -5.17
N THR A 70 2.53 -2.19 -4.17
CA THR A 70 2.61 -3.66 -4.12
C THR A 70 1.45 -4.22 -3.29
N ASP A 71 1.33 -5.53 -3.24
CA ASP A 71 0.38 -6.24 -2.40
C ASP A 71 1.09 -7.39 -1.67
N LEU A 72 0.57 -7.75 -0.48
CA LEU A 72 1.10 -8.87 0.30
C LEU A 72 0.87 -10.21 -0.42
N VAL A 73 -0.31 -10.41 -0.96
CA VAL A 73 -0.72 -11.68 -1.58
C VAL A 73 -1.03 -11.44 -3.05
N LYS A 74 -0.08 -11.74 -3.92
CA LYS A 74 -0.25 -11.57 -5.37
C LYS A 74 -1.17 -12.65 -5.96
N ALA A 75 -1.04 -13.88 -5.51
CA ALA A 75 -1.83 -15.00 -6.00
C ALA A 75 -3.32 -14.87 -5.73
N GLY A 76 -3.71 -14.00 -4.79
CA GLY A 76 -5.11 -13.77 -4.42
C GLY A 76 -5.80 -12.65 -5.19
N ALA A 77 -5.15 -12.05 -6.18
CA ALA A 77 -5.72 -10.94 -6.93
C ALA A 77 -7.03 -11.34 -7.62
N GLY A 78 -8.09 -10.56 -7.39
CA GLY A 78 -9.40 -10.82 -7.98
C GLY A 78 -10.25 -11.85 -7.24
N MET A 79 -9.75 -12.43 -6.14
CA MET A 79 -10.49 -13.39 -5.32
C MET A 79 -11.30 -12.67 -4.23
N ASP A 80 -12.42 -13.26 -3.85
CA ASP A 80 -13.18 -12.79 -2.68
C ASP A 80 -12.37 -12.97 -1.40
N ARG A 81 -12.64 -12.12 -0.41
CA ARG A 81 -11.94 -12.18 0.88
C ARG A 81 -11.99 -13.56 1.53
N ALA A 82 -13.13 -14.28 1.41
CA ALA A 82 -13.31 -15.61 1.98
C ALA A 82 -12.48 -16.68 1.28
N THR A 83 -12.09 -16.46 0.01
CA THR A 83 -11.34 -17.41 -0.80
C THR A 83 -9.87 -17.03 -0.95
N LEU A 84 -9.45 -15.88 -0.40
CA LEU A 84 -8.05 -15.47 -0.43
C LEU A 84 -7.17 -16.52 0.26
N PRO A 85 -6.05 -16.92 -0.37
CA PRO A 85 -5.07 -17.75 0.31
C PRO A 85 -4.55 -17.04 1.57
N LYS A 86 -4.24 -17.82 2.60
CA LYS A 86 -3.60 -17.26 3.79
C LYS A 86 -2.22 -16.75 3.43
N LEU A 87 -1.80 -15.69 4.11
CA LEU A 87 -0.45 -15.18 3.99
C LEU A 87 0.54 -16.24 4.44
N THR A 88 1.52 -16.54 3.58
CA THR A 88 2.56 -17.52 3.85
C THR A 88 3.87 -16.81 4.24
N ALA A 89 4.81 -17.60 4.79
CA ALA A 89 6.16 -17.09 5.03
C ALA A 89 6.82 -16.63 3.73
N ALA A 90 6.54 -17.29 2.60
CA ALA A 90 7.06 -16.90 1.29
C ALA A 90 6.52 -15.53 0.86
N ASP A 91 5.26 -15.22 1.13
CA ASP A 91 4.68 -13.90 0.84
C ASP A 91 5.39 -12.79 1.62
N ARG A 92 5.62 -13.02 2.93
CA ARG A 92 6.34 -12.06 3.77
C ARG A 92 7.77 -11.85 3.29
N LEU A 93 8.44 -12.94 2.95
CA LEU A 93 9.83 -12.89 2.46
C LEU A 93 9.91 -12.15 1.14
N ARG A 94 8.98 -12.41 0.22
CA ARG A 94 8.93 -11.71 -1.07
C ARG A 94 8.82 -10.20 -0.88
N LEU A 95 7.92 -9.74 0.01
CA LEU A 95 7.79 -8.32 0.29
C LEU A 95 9.08 -7.76 0.91
N SER A 96 9.60 -8.43 1.93
CA SER A 96 10.84 -7.97 2.60
C SER A 96 12.01 -7.89 1.63
N ASP A 97 12.15 -8.87 0.75
CA ASP A 97 13.22 -8.88 -0.26
C ASP A 97 13.05 -7.73 -1.25
N SER A 98 11.81 -7.44 -1.67
CA SER A 98 11.53 -6.31 -2.57
C SER A 98 11.92 -4.99 -1.92
N ILE A 99 11.55 -4.80 -0.65
CA ILE A 99 11.86 -3.57 0.09
C ILE A 99 13.38 -3.44 0.29
N MET A 100 14.07 -4.52 0.61
CA MET A 100 15.54 -4.52 0.73
C MET A 100 16.22 -4.18 -0.60
N ALA A 101 15.66 -4.65 -1.71
CA ALA A 101 16.24 -4.41 -3.04
C ALA A 101 16.06 -2.96 -3.50
N PHE A 102 14.85 -2.40 -3.32
CA PHE A 102 14.52 -1.07 -3.82
C PHE A 102 14.77 0.07 -2.81
N ARG A 103 14.86 -0.25 -1.53
CA ARG A 103 15.20 0.67 -0.43
C ARG A 103 14.37 1.96 -0.41
N PRO A 104 13.03 1.88 -0.43
CA PRO A 104 12.23 3.10 -0.24
C PRO A 104 12.48 3.65 1.17
N GLN A 105 12.21 4.94 1.38
CA GLN A 105 12.31 5.52 2.71
C GLN A 105 11.20 4.99 3.63
N PHE A 106 10.01 4.77 3.08
CA PHE A 106 8.84 4.32 3.83
C PHE A 106 8.15 3.15 3.11
N LEU A 107 7.70 2.19 3.89
CA LEU A 107 6.72 1.18 3.51
C LEU A 107 5.47 1.44 4.33
N ALA A 108 4.33 1.63 3.69
CA ALA A 108 3.07 1.84 4.41
C ALA A 108 2.03 0.81 3.98
N PHE A 109 1.54 0.05 4.95
CA PHE A 109 0.42 -0.86 4.72
C PHE A 109 -0.86 -0.03 4.66
N THR A 110 -1.69 -0.26 3.65
CA THR A 110 -2.90 0.54 3.41
C THR A 110 -4.13 0.01 4.11
N SER A 111 -3.93 -0.86 5.11
CA SER A 111 -4.97 -1.28 6.05
C SER A 111 -4.32 -1.87 7.31
N LYS A 112 -5.05 -1.84 8.41
CA LYS A 112 -4.62 -2.52 9.65
C LYS A 112 -4.48 -4.02 9.41
N THR A 113 -5.41 -4.60 8.64
CA THR A 113 -5.37 -6.03 8.31
C THR A 113 -4.07 -6.40 7.61
N ALA A 114 -3.64 -5.63 6.61
CA ALA A 114 -2.39 -5.90 5.91
C ALA A 114 -1.19 -5.84 6.85
N GLY A 115 -1.10 -4.80 7.67
CA GLY A 115 -0.01 -4.66 8.64
C GLY A 115 0.02 -5.80 9.65
N GLN A 116 -1.13 -6.15 10.23
CA GLN A 116 -1.21 -7.23 11.21
C GLN A 116 -0.85 -8.59 10.59
N LYS A 117 -1.27 -8.83 9.35
CA LYS A 117 -0.88 -10.06 8.64
C LYS A 117 0.62 -10.14 8.41
N PHE A 118 1.23 -9.02 8.02
CA PHE A 118 2.68 -8.99 7.81
C PHE A 118 3.45 -9.27 9.09
N PHE A 119 3.08 -8.63 10.19
CA PHE A 119 3.77 -8.79 11.47
C PHE A 119 3.35 -10.07 12.22
N GLY A 120 2.24 -10.67 11.87
CA GLY A 120 1.76 -11.89 12.50
C GLY A 120 1.11 -11.68 13.88
N GLY A 121 0.59 -10.47 14.16
CA GLY A 121 -0.05 -10.18 15.44
C GLY A 121 -0.75 -8.84 15.46
N LYS A 122 -1.30 -8.48 16.60
CA LYS A 122 -2.01 -7.22 16.77
C LYS A 122 -1.05 -6.04 16.62
N ARG A 123 -1.48 -5.06 15.85
CA ARG A 123 -0.76 -3.78 15.65
C ARG A 123 -1.77 -2.66 15.59
N ASP A 124 -1.33 -1.47 15.95
CA ASP A 124 -2.15 -0.27 15.80
C ASP A 124 -1.68 0.55 14.59
N TYR A 125 -2.47 1.56 14.24
CA TYR A 125 -2.09 2.51 13.20
C TYR A 125 -0.85 3.31 13.58
N GLY A 126 -0.20 3.86 12.58
CA GLY A 126 0.93 4.76 12.75
C GLY A 126 2.27 4.09 12.47
N GLU A 127 3.32 4.76 12.88
CA GLU A 127 4.68 4.28 12.68
C GLU A 127 4.97 3.09 13.57
N GLN A 128 5.55 2.04 12.99
CA GLN A 128 5.96 0.84 13.70
C GLN A 128 7.43 0.96 14.12
N VAL A 129 7.81 0.22 15.17
CA VAL A 129 9.20 0.26 15.65
C VAL A 129 10.16 -0.54 14.77
N GLU A 130 9.66 -1.55 14.07
CA GLU A 130 10.47 -2.38 13.19
C GLU A 130 10.85 -1.62 11.92
N LEU A 131 11.99 -2.02 11.35
CA LEU A 131 12.49 -1.53 10.07
C LEU A 131 12.71 -2.73 9.14
N ILE A 132 12.68 -2.47 7.84
CA ILE A 132 13.24 -3.40 6.86
C ILE A 132 14.45 -2.70 6.27
N GLY A 133 15.66 -3.14 6.65
CA GLY A 133 16.86 -2.34 6.38
C GLY A 133 16.71 -0.99 7.05
N ASP A 134 16.80 0.09 6.28
CA ASP A 134 16.58 1.46 6.77
C ASP A 134 15.15 1.96 6.48
N THR A 135 14.31 1.13 5.88
CA THR A 135 12.93 1.52 5.53
C THR A 135 12.05 1.57 6.77
N ARG A 136 11.44 2.72 7.00
CA ARG A 136 10.47 2.93 8.09
C ARG A 136 9.11 2.37 7.67
N ILE A 137 8.39 1.78 8.62
CA ILE A 137 7.14 1.09 8.35
C ILE A 137 5.98 1.78 9.03
N TRP A 138 4.89 1.99 8.28
CA TRP A 138 3.65 2.57 8.77
C TRP A 138 2.47 1.64 8.50
N ILE A 139 1.44 1.75 9.34
CA ILE A 139 0.14 1.14 9.12
C ILE A 139 -0.89 2.25 9.03
N LEU A 140 -1.62 2.29 7.92
CA LEU A 140 -2.59 3.34 7.61
C LEU A 140 -4.02 2.77 7.59
N PRO A 141 -5.04 3.61 7.85
CA PRO A 141 -6.43 3.18 7.71
C PRO A 141 -6.78 2.79 6.28
N SER A 142 -7.60 1.74 6.13
CA SER A 142 -8.08 1.28 4.84
C SER A 142 -8.88 2.38 4.13
N THR A 143 -8.60 2.56 2.84
CA THR A 143 -9.32 3.50 1.97
C THR A 143 -10.55 2.89 1.33
N SER A 144 -10.80 1.61 1.53
CA SER A 144 -11.94 0.88 0.96
C SER A 144 -13.27 1.48 1.44
N GLY A 145 -14.25 1.55 0.55
CA GLY A 145 -15.62 1.93 0.93
C GLY A 145 -16.24 0.99 1.97
N ALA A 146 -15.85 -0.28 1.97
CA ALA A 146 -16.32 -1.25 2.98
C ALA A 146 -15.78 -0.97 4.38
N ALA A 147 -14.72 -0.17 4.50
CA ALA A 147 -14.07 0.16 5.77
C ALA A 147 -14.39 1.58 6.25
N ASN A 148 -15.48 2.19 5.78
CA ASN A 148 -15.85 3.58 6.14
C ASN A 148 -15.95 3.80 7.65
N GLY A 149 -16.38 2.81 8.41
CA GLY A 149 -16.47 2.90 9.87
C GLY A 149 -15.13 3.05 10.57
N SER A 150 -14.03 2.67 9.92
CA SER A 150 -12.66 2.77 10.45
C SER A 150 -11.87 3.89 9.77
N TRP A 151 -12.50 4.72 8.95
CA TRP A 151 -11.80 5.76 8.20
C TRP A 151 -11.34 6.88 9.14
N ARG A 152 -10.02 7.10 9.15
CA ARG A 152 -9.34 8.12 9.95
C ARG A 152 -8.32 8.85 9.08
N PRO A 153 -8.76 9.85 8.32
CA PRO A 153 -7.87 10.57 7.40
C PRO A 153 -6.72 11.27 8.11
N GLU A 154 -6.87 11.63 9.38
CA GLU A 154 -5.81 12.27 10.15
C GLU A 154 -4.53 11.44 10.23
N ILE A 155 -4.64 10.10 10.20
CA ILE A 155 -3.45 9.24 10.24
C ILE A 155 -2.71 9.30 8.89
N TRP A 156 -3.44 9.39 7.78
CA TRP A 156 -2.85 9.62 6.47
C TRP A 156 -2.13 10.97 6.41
N HIS A 157 -2.73 12.02 7.00
CA HIS A 157 -2.10 13.34 7.08
C HIS A 157 -0.81 13.30 7.92
N GLN A 158 -0.83 12.60 9.06
CA GLN A 158 0.36 12.40 9.89
C GLN A 158 1.47 11.71 9.12
N PHE A 159 1.13 10.67 8.37
CA PHE A 159 2.08 9.96 7.51
C PHE A 159 2.70 10.90 6.48
N ALA A 160 1.87 11.63 5.77
CA ALA A 160 2.33 12.58 4.74
C ALA A 160 3.26 13.63 5.34
N ASP A 161 2.97 14.12 6.55
CA ASP A 161 3.84 15.08 7.25
C ASP A 161 5.21 14.47 7.56
N LYS A 162 5.24 13.23 8.01
CA LYS A 162 6.51 12.51 8.26
C LYS A 162 7.30 12.30 6.98
N VAL A 163 6.62 11.95 5.90
CA VAL A 163 7.26 11.79 4.59
C VAL A 163 7.92 13.10 4.15
N ARG A 164 7.20 14.21 4.25
CA ARG A 164 7.76 15.53 3.89
C ARG A 164 8.93 15.93 4.78
N ALA A 165 8.86 15.63 6.07
CA ALA A 165 9.95 15.95 7.02
C ALA A 165 11.21 15.12 6.75
N ALA A 166 11.08 13.96 6.12
CA ALA A 166 12.19 13.05 5.85
C ALA A 166 12.87 13.32 4.50
N VAL A 167 12.40 14.31 3.75
CA VAL A 167 13.02 14.68 2.47
C VAL A 167 14.42 15.23 2.73
N GLY A 168 15.38 14.50 2.26
CA GLY A 168 16.77 14.88 2.37
C GLY A 168 17.46 14.72 1.05
#